data_4211f15fbc85bd0fa832c08865e98618
#
_entry.id   4211f15fbc85bd0fa832c08865e98618
#
_cell.length_a   1.000
_cell.length_b   1.000
_cell.length_c   1.000
_cell.angle_alpha   90.00
_cell.angle_beta   90.00
_cell.angle_gamma   90.00
#
_symmetry.space_group_name_H-M   'P 1'
#
loop_
_entity.id
_entity.type
_entity.pdbx_description
1 polymer ?
#
loop_
_entity_poly.entity_id
_entity_poly.type
_entity_poly.pdbx_seq_one_letter_code
_entity_poly.pdbx_strand_id
1 'polypeptide(L)'
;SNTKISVVIPVFNVGETIIDLLSNIPDYVDKIYLIDDCCPLGTGKIAENSKANTSRLTIIYNKKNLGVGGAVKVGYEKCLLEDSGIIVKIDGDNQMDPNQIKKIVDPIISNKDLDYCKGNRFLEMIEIENYPSIRFYGNIFLSFMSKLSSGYWDIYDPVNGFTAINSNILKKLNFDKIDDGYYFESDM
;
A
#
# COMPACT_ATOMS: atom_id res chain seq x y z
N SER A 1 6.34 -13.35 20.43
CA SER A 1 6.98 -12.15 19.86
C SER A 1 5.95 -11.43 19.03
N ASN A 2 5.76 -10.15 19.31
CA ASN A 2 4.82 -9.33 18.58
C ASN A 2 5.42 -9.07 17.18
N THR A 3 4.73 -9.41 16.11
CA THR A 3 5.19 -9.18 14.74
C THR A 3 5.18 -7.68 14.46
N LYS A 4 6.32 -7.09 14.09
CA LYS A 4 6.41 -5.66 13.75
C LYS A 4 5.65 -5.37 12.47
N ILE A 5 4.75 -4.39 12.50
CA ILE A 5 3.97 -3.93 11.36
C ILE A 5 4.47 -2.57 10.91
N SER A 6 4.86 -2.48 9.65
CA SER A 6 5.26 -1.21 9.02
C SER A 6 4.32 -0.85 7.88
N VAL A 7 4.09 0.43 7.68
CA VAL A 7 3.27 0.97 6.58
C VAL A 7 4.14 1.77 5.64
N VAL A 8 4.02 1.53 4.34
CA VAL A 8 4.67 2.29 3.25
C VAL A 8 3.62 3.08 2.51
N ILE A 9 3.83 4.38 2.38
CA ILE A 9 2.91 5.33 1.74
C ILE A 9 3.66 6.10 0.65
N PRO A 10 3.54 5.71 -0.62
CA PRO A 10 4.05 6.50 -1.72
C PRO A 10 3.17 7.74 -1.91
N VAL A 11 3.78 8.93 -2.10
CA VAL A 11 3.04 10.16 -2.34
C VAL A 11 3.59 10.95 -3.53
N PHE A 12 2.67 11.32 -4.43
CA PHE A 12 2.89 12.23 -5.53
C PHE A 12 1.58 13.00 -5.83
N ASN A 13 1.60 14.32 -5.80
CA ASN A 13 0.41 15.20 -5.96
C ASN A 13 -0.72 14.97 -4.95
N VAL A 14 -0.39 14.61 -3.70
CA VAL A 14 -1.39 14.32 -2.66
C VAL A 14 -1.78 15.58 -1.86
N GLY A 15 -0.80 16.42 -1.50
CA GLY A 15 -1.04 17.65 -0.73
C GLY A 15 -1.45 17.40 0.73
N GLU A 16 -2.40 18.20 1.26
CA GLU A 16 -2.78 18.21 2.67
C GLU A 16 -3.59 16.99 3.12
N THR A 17 -4.20 16.24 2.21
CA THR A 17 -4.98 15.02 2.55
C THR A 17 -4.13 13.96 3.23
N ILE A 18 -2.82 14.03 3.09
CA ILE A 18 -1.88 13.14 3.78
C ILE A 18 -1.95 13.25 5.31
N ILE A 19 -2.32 14.42 5.84
CA ILE A 19 -2.42 14.66 7.28
C ILE A 19 -3.53 13.80 7.88
N ASP A 20 -4.67 13.73 7.21
CA ASP A 20 -5.80 12.92 7.66
C ASP A 20 -5.46 11.43 7.61
N LEU A 21 -4.84 10.98 6.53
CA LEU A 21 -4.38 9.60 6.41
C LEU A 21 -3.43 9.22 7.56
N LEU A 22 -2.37 10.01 7.78
CA LEU A 22 -1.37 9.76 8.83
C LEU A 22 -1.98 9.77 10.23
N SER A 23 -2.94 10.68 10.48
CA SER A 23 -3.60 10.80 11.77
C SER A 23 -4.51 9.60 12.11
N ASN A 24 -5.00 8.91 11.08
CA ASN A 24 -5.88 7.75 11.22
C ASN A 24 -5.14 6.40 11.21
N ILE A 25 -3.82 6.39 11.01
CA ILE A 25 -3.05 5.14 11.10
C ILE A 25 -3.04 4.63 12.54
N PRO A 26 -3.53 3.40 12.79
CA PRO A 26 -3.69 2.85 14.12
C PRO A 26 -2.38 2.74 14.91
N ASP A 27 -2.49 2.79 16.24
CA ASP A 27 -1.32 2.78 17.14
C ASP A 27 -0.57 1.44 17.17
N TYR A 28 -1.18 0.36 16.72
CA TYR A 28 -0.50 -0.94 16.62
C TYR A 28 0.48 -1.03 15.45
N VAL A 29 0.51 -0.02 14.57
CA VAL A 29 1.52 0.11 13.52
C VAL A 29 2.80 0.67 14.14
N ASP A 30 3.91 -0.07 14.03
CA ASP A 30 5.18 0.29 14.67
C ASP A 30 5.93 1.40 13.92
N LYS A 31 5.90 1.38 12.58
CA LYS A 31 6.62 2.33 11.72
C LYS A 31 5.80 2.74 10.50
N ILE A 32 5.97 3.98 10.09
CA ILE A 32 5.33 4.57 8.91
C ILE A 32 6.44 5.18 8.05
N TYR A 33 6.53 4.73 6.79
CA TYR A 33 7.46 5.26 5.81
C TYR A 33 6.68 6.01 4.73
N LEU A 34 6.76 7.34 4.78
CA LEU A 34 6.20 8.21 3.76
C LEU A 34 7.26 8.45 2.69
N ILE A 35 7.02 8.03 1.47
CA ILE A 35 7.95 8.17 0.35
C ILE A 35 7.47 9.31 -0.54
N ASP A 36 8.09 10.48 -0.40
CA ASP A 36 7.83 11.63 -1.26
C ASP A 36 8.57 11.44 -2.60
N ASP A 37 7.82 11.09 -3.63
CA ASP A 37 8.35 10.77 -4.95
C ASP A 37 8.59 12.04 -5.80
N CYS A 38 9.36 12.98 -5.25
CA CYS A 38 9.60 14.29 -5.83
C CYS A 38 8.28 15.06 -6.07
N CYS A 39 7.42 15.07 -5.05
CA CYS A 39 6.07 15.63 -5.11
C CYS A 39 6.09 17.15 -5.30
N PRO A 40 5.50 17.70 -6.40
CA PRO A 40 5.50 19.13 -6.65
C PRO A 40 4.70 19.94 -5.62
N LEU A 41 3.75 19.31 -4.93
CA LEU A 41 2.98 19.91 -3.84
C LEU A 41 3.73 19.91 -2.50
N GLY A 42 4.92 19.28 -2.43
CA GLY A 42 5.70 19.21 -1.19
C GLY A 42 5.02 18.43 -0.08
N THR A 43 4.32 17.33 -0.43
CA THR A 43 3.54 16.51 0.52
C THR A 43 4.36 16.03 1.70
N GLY A 44 5.63 15.62 1.46
CA GLY A 44 6.53 15.22 2.54
C GLY A 44 6.78 16.36 3.54
N LYS A 45 6.98 17.59 3.07
CA LYS A 45 7.17 18.77 3.96
C LYS A 45 5.88 19.12 4.70
N ILE A 46 4.72 18.96 4.07
CA ILE A 46 3.42 19.15 4.72
C ILE A 46 3.28 18.17 5.89
N ALA A 47 3.58 16.89 5.65
CA ALA A 47 3.57 15.85 6.68
C ALA A 47 4.57 16.15 7.80
N GLU A 48 5.80 16.55 7.47
CA GLU A 48 6.87 16.87 8.42
C GLU A 48 6.49 18.01 9.39
N ASN A 49 5.79 19.03 8.88
CA ASN A 49 5.36 20.19 9.66
C ASN A 49 4.00 20.02 10.34
N SER A 50 3.36 18.88 10.19
CA SER A 50 2.03 18.61 10.75
C SER A 50 2.10 17.98 12.14
N LYS A 51 0.95 17.99 12.85
CA LYS A 51 0.78 17.25 14.11
C LYS A 51 0.79 15.74 13.93
N ALA A 52 0.62 15.24 12.72
CA ALA A 52 0.73 13.82 12.38
C ALA A 52 2.19 13.33 12.34
N ASN A 53 3.17 14.23 12.41
CA ASN A 53 4.58 13.89 12.51
C ASN A 53 4.89 13.34 13.91
N THR A 54 4.94 12.02 14.01
CA THR A 54 5.20 11.28 15.25
C THR A 54 6.54 10.54 15.16
N SER A 55 7.01 10.01 16.29
CA SER A 55 8.25 9.19 16.33
C SER A 55 8.18 7.90 15.48
N ARG A 56 6.98 7.50 15.05
CA ARG A 56 6.76 6.36 14.15
C ARG A 56 6.95 6.72 12.68
N LEU A 57 6.84 8.02 12.33
CA LEU A 57 6.92 8.51 10.95
C LEU A 57 8.37 8.75 10.53
N THR A 58 8.73 8.19 9.39
CA THR A 58 9.98 8.49 8.68
C THR A 58 9.63 8.94 7.27
N ILE A 59 10.12 10.10 6.87
CA ILE A 59 9.87 10.65 5.54
C ILE A 59 11.13 10.47 4.69
N ILE A 60 10.97 9.91 3.50
CA ILE A 60 12.05 9.69 2.53
C ILE A 60 11.73 10.50 1.29
N TYR A 61 12.66 11.35 0.87
CA TYR A 61 12.52 12.19 -0.31
C TYR A 61 13.30 11.59 -1.48
N ASN A 62 12.61 11.20 -2.55
CA ASN A 62 13.26 10.79 -3.78
C ASN A 62 13.80 12.01 -4.52
N LYS A 63 14.98 11.86 -5.13
CA LYS A 63 15.63 12.95 -5.91
C LYS A 63 14.93 13.22 -7.25
N LYS A 64 14.18 12.28 -7.75
CA LYS A 64 13.37 12.34 -8.97
C LYS A 64 12.13 11.48 -8.79
N ASN A 65 11.11 11.72 -9.61
CA ASN A 65 9.95 10.84 -9.67
C ASN A 65 10.37 9.47 -10.23
N LEU A 66 10.11 8.41 -9.44
CA LEU A 66 10.41 7.02 -9.78
C LEU A 66 9.15 6.25 -10.21
N GLY A 67 7.97 6.87 -10.11
CA GLY A 67 6.69 6.21 -10.25
C GLY A 67 6.25 5.48 -8.98
N VAL A 68 4.97 5.09 -8.93
CA VAL A 68 4.38 4.49 -7.72
C VAL A 68 5.14 3.23 -7.28
N GLY A 69 5.46 2.34 -8.22
CA GLY A 69 6.23 1.13 -7.96
C GLY A 69 7.64 1.42 -7.46
N GLY A 70 8.34 2.35 -8.12
CA GLY A 70 9.68 2.77 -7.70
C GLY A 70 9.68 3.37 -6.29
N ALA A 71 8.71 4.22 -5.96
CA ALA A 71 8.57 4.77 -4.61
C ALA A 71 8.28 3.68 -3.57
N VAL A 72 7.40 2.72 -3.87
CA VAL A 72 7.10 1.59 -2.97
C VAL A 72 8.33 0.73 -2.73
N LYS A 73 9.13 0.43 -3.77
CA LYS A 73 10.38 -0.33 -3.64
C LYS A 73 11.35 0.34 -2.66
N VAL A 74 11.53 1.67 -2.73
CA VAL A 74 12.33 2.43 -1.77
C VAL A 74 11.82 2.22 -0.34
N GLY A 75 10.50 2.28 -0.13
CA GLY A 75 9.88 2.02 1.16
C GLY A 75 10.08 0.58 1.65
N TYR A 76 9.94 -0.39 0.76
CA TYR A 76 10.14 -1.81 1.06
C TYR A 76 11.58 -2.11 1.46
N GLU A 77 12.57 -1.59 0.73
CA GLU A 77 13.99 -1.70 1.09
C GLU A 77 14.25 -1.13 2.49
N LYS A 78 13.68 0.03 2.81
CA LYS A 78 13.80 0.64 4.12
C LYS A 78 13.20 -0.24 5.23
N CYS A 79 12.01 -0.81 4.98
CA CYS A 79 11.37 -1.77 5.90
C CYS A 79 12.24 -3.00 6.15
N LEU A 80 12.86 -3.56 5.11
CA LEU A 80 13.74 -4.72 5.21
C LEU A 80 15.01 -4.42 6.01
N LEU A 81 15.58 -3.22 5.86
CA LEU A 81 16.76 -2.76 6.62
C LEU A 81 16.45 -2.57 8.12
N GLU A 82 15.21 -2.27 8.48
CA GLU A 82 14.78 -2.06 9.87
C GLU A 82 14.03 -3.26 10.48
N ASP A 83 14.16 -4.46 9.87
CA ASP A 83 13.59 -5.72 10.34
C ASP A 83 12.08 -5.68 10.59
N SER A 84 11.34 -5.09 9.67
CA SER A 84 9.87 -5.18 9.65
C SER A 84 9.43 -6.63 9.44
N GLY A 85 8.37 -7.06 10.14
CA GLY A 85 7.80 -8.40 10.03
C GLY A 85 6.77 -8.49 8.91
N ILE A 86 5.75 -7.62 8.96
CA ILE A 86 4.73 -7.47 7.92
C ILE A 86 4.76 -6.01 7.43
N ILE A 87 4.71 -5.85 6.13
CA ILE A 87 4.75 -4.56 5.49
C ILE A 87 3.45 -4.34 4.75
N VAL A 88 2.77 -3.23 5.06
CA VAL A 88 1.52 -2.81 4.43
C VAL A 88 1.82 -1.66 3.48
N LYS A 89 1.32 -1.73 2.25
CA LYS A 89 1.29 -0.59 1.33
C LYS A 89 -0.10 0.01 1.35
N ILE A 90 -0.19 1.34 1.48
CA ILE A 90 -1.42 2.13 1.37
C ILE A 90 -1.14 3.36 0.51
N ASP A 91 -2.08 3.71 -0.38
CA ASP A 91 -1.92 4.89 -1.23
C ASP A 91 -2.17 6.19 -0.44
N GLY A 92 -1.40 7.24 -0.77
CA GLY A 92 -1.43 8.50 -0.02
C GLY A 92 -2.66 9.37 -0.26
N ASP A 93 -3.54 9.00 -1.19
CA ASP A 93 -4.72 9.78 -1.61
C ASP A 93 -5.91 9.72 -0.64
N ASN A 94 -5.76 9.00 0.47
CA ASN A 94 -6.77 8.82 1.52
C ASN A 94 -8.07 8.13 1.05
N GLN A 95 -8.02 7.36 -0.05
CA GLN A 95 -9.16 6.58 -0.52
C GLN A 95 -9.32 5.24 0.23
N MET A 96 -8.26 4.82 0.94
CA MET A 96 -8.22 3.58 1.71
C MET A 96 -8.31 3.90 3.20
N ASP A 97 -9.21 3.23 3.91
CA ASP A 97 -9.35 3.40 5.36
C ASP A 97 -8.21 2.68 6.13
N PRO A 98 -7.32 3.42 6.83
CA PRO A 98 -6.24 2.82 7.60
C PRO A 98 -6.71 1.84 8.69
N ASN A 99 -7.95 1.97 9.17
CA ASN A 99 -8.52 1.04 10.16
C ASN A 99 -8.70 -0.38 9.59
N GLN A 100 -8.71 -0.52 8.27
CA GLN A 100 -8.78 -1.83 7.60
C GLN A 100 -7.44 -2.58 7.57
N ILE A 101 -6.32 -1.94 7.96
CA ILE A 101 -4.97 -2.56 8.00
C ILE A 101 -5.03 -3.91 8.72
N LYS A 102 -5.75 -3.99 9.83
CA LYS A 102 -5.89 -5.23 10.59
C LYS A 102 -6.50 -6.36 9.78
N LYS A 103 -7.46 -6.08 8.91
CA LYS A 103 -8.13 -7.10 8.08
C LYS A 103 -7.20 -7.79 7.07
N ILE A 104 -6.16 -7.09 6.61
CA ILE A 104 -5.18 -7.67 5.67
C ILE A 104 -3.93 -8.21 6.37
N VAL A 105 -3.67 -7.81 7.60
CA VAL A 105 -2.53 -8.27 8.40
C VAL A 105 -2.85 -9.53 9.21
N ASP A 106 -4.01 -9.59 9.86
CA ASP A 106 -4.43 -10.72 10.71
C ASP A 106 -4.39 -12.08 9.98
N PRO A 107 -4.81 -12.20 8.70
CA PRO A 107 -4.68 -13.46 7.95
C PRO A 107 -3.23 -13.95 7.84
N ILE A 108 -2.26 -13.04 7.58
CA ILE A 108 -0.83 -13.37 7.47
C ILE A 108 -0.27 -13.80 8.85
N ILE A 109 -0.72 -13.17 9.93
CA ILE A 109 -0.30 -13.55 11.29
C ILE A 109 -0.86 -14.90 11.68
N SER A 110 -2.12 -15.18 11.33
CA SER A 110 -2.86 -16.37 11.76
C SER A 110 -2.52 -17.61 10.95
N ASN A 111 -2.17 -17.44 9.68
CA ASN A 111 -1.86 -18.53 8.75
C ASN A 111 -0.43 -18.42 8.24
N LYS A 112 0.44 -19.35 8.67
CA LYS A 112 1.86 -19.37 8.29
C LYS A 112 2.11 -19.67 6.81
N ASP A 113 1.12 -20.20 6.11
CA ASP A 113 1.20 -20.51 4.68
C ASP A 113 0.73 -19.33 3.81
N LEU A 114 0.27 -18.23 4.45
CA LEU A 114 -0.16 -17.01 3.78
C LEU A 114 0.89 -15.91 3.95
N ASP A 115 1.52 -15.54 2.86
CA ASP A 115 2.58 -14.53 2.85
C ASP A 115 2.17 -13.17 2.27
N TYR A 116 1.05 -13.13 1.55
CA TYR A 116 0.55 -11.94 0.89
C TYR A 116 -0.96 -11.82 0.99
N CYS A 117 -1.45 -10.64 1.31
CA CYS A 117 -2.87 -10.33 1.37
C CYS A 117 -3.14 -9.01 0.64
N LYS A 118 -4.22 -8.97 -0.12
CA LYS A 118 -4.64 -7.81 -0.90
C LYS A 118 -6.04 -7.39 -0.54
N GLY A 119 -6.26 -6.09 -0.36
CA GLY A 119 -7.59 -5.52 -0.13
C GLY A 119 -8.51 -5.78 -1.34
N ASN A 120 -9.80 -5.89 -1.09
CA ASN A 120 -10.80 -6.09 -2.13
C ASN A 120 -11.86 -5.00 -2.03
N ARG A 121 -11.77 -3.99 -2.89
CA ARG A 121 -12.74 -2.89 -2.95
C ARG A 121 -14.15 -3.32 -3.33
N PHE A 122 -14.29 -4.45 -4.02
CA PHE A 122 -15.62 -4.95 -4.41
C PHE A 122 -16.48 -5.37 -3.22
N LEU A 123 -15.87 -5.83 -2.11
CA LEU A 123 -16.61 -6.16 -0.88
C LEU A 123 -17.13 -4.89 -0.18
N GLU A 124 -16.39 -3.80 -0.24
CA GLU A 124 -16.79 -2.51 0.31
C GLU A 124 -17.81 -1.78 -0.58
N MET A 125 -17.73 -1.97 -1.91
CA MET A 125 -18.65 -1.36 -2.88
C MET A 125 -20.09 -1.89 -2.77
N ILE A 126 -20.30 -3.09 -2.25
CA ILE A 126 -21.63 -3.65 -2.02
C ILE A 126 -22.39 -2.83 -0.96
N GLU A 127 -21.68 -2.11 -0.11
CA GLU A 127 -22.24 -1.26 0.94
C GLU A 127 -22.44 0.23 0.51
N ILE A 128 -21.95 0.63 -0.69
CA ILE A 128 -22.05 2.02 -1.17
C ILE A 128 -23.16 2.17 -2.19
N GLU A 129 -24.28 2.78 -1.79
CA GLU A 129 -25.50 2.99 -2.62
C GLU A 129 -25.31 3.83 -3.91
N ASN A 130 -24.17 4.46 -4.17
CA ASN A 130 -23.98 5.44 -5.26
C ASN A 130 -22.71 5.25 -6.12
N TYR A 131 -22.26 4.01 -6.33
CA TYR A 131 -21.09 3.79 -7.19
C TYR A 131 -21.47 3.82 -8.69
N PRO A 132 -20.74 4.54 -9.57
CA PRO A 132 -21.07 4.62 -11.00
C PRO A 132 -21.00 3.23 -11.66
N SER A 133 -22.14 2.76 -12.17
CA SER A 133 -22.28 1.41 -12.74
C SER A 133 -21.25 1.07 -13.81
N ILE A 134 -20.86 2.05 -14.63
CA ILE A 134 -19.88 1.85 -15.72
C ILE A 134 -18.47 1.50 -15.19
N ARG A 135 -18.06 2.07 -14.04
CA ARG A 135 -16.79 1.74 -13.37
C ARG A 135 -16.86 0.36 -12.72
N PHE A 136 -18.00 0.00 -12.16
CA PHE A 136 -18.23 -1.31 -11.56
C PHE A 136 -18.07 -2.44 -12.60
N TYR A 137 -18.78 -2.36 -13.73
CA TYR A 137 -18.65 -3.36 -14.79
C TYR A 137 -17.28 -3.36 -15.45
N GLY A 138 -16.64 -2.20 -15.62
CA GLY A 138 -15.28 -2.09 -16.13
C GLY A 138 -14.26 -2.81 -15.24
N ASN A 139 -14.36 -2.63 -13.93
CA ASN A 139 -13.47 -3.29 -12.97
C ASN A 139 -13.71 -4.81 -12.89
N ILE A 140 -14.97 -5.27 -12.97
CA ILE A 140 -15.29 -6.71 -13.07
C ILE A 140 -14.66 -7.31 -14.32
N PHE A 141 -14.80 -6.64 -15.46
CA PHE A 141 -14.22 -7.12 -16.71
C PHE A 141 -12.71 -7.20 -16.66
N LEU A 142 -12.03 -6.15 -16.14
CA LEU A 142 -10.58 -6.14 -15.95
C LEU A 142 -10.12 -7.24 -14.99
N SER A 143 -10.82 -7.42 -13.87
CA SER A 143 -10.54 -8.49 -12.91
C SER A 143 -10.69 -9.88 -13.56
N PHE A 144 -11.73 -10.08 -14.37
CA PHE A 144 -11.94 -11.35 -15.11
C PHE A 144 -10.81 -11.60 -16.13
N MET A 145 -10.44 -10.58 -16.90
CA MET A 145 -9.35 -10.70 -17.88
C MET A 145 -8.00 -10.95 -17.21
N SER A 146 -7.74 -10.32 -16.07
CA SER A 146 -6.54 -10.55 -15.28
C SER A 146 -6.48 -11.98 -14.73
N LYS A 147 -7.59 -12.52 -14.23
CA LYS A 147 -7.69 -13.93 -13.80
C LYS A 147 -7.42 -14.91 -14.94
N LEU A 148 -7.96 -14.62 -16.12
CA LEU A 148 -7.80 -15.45 -17.30
C LEU A 148 -6.32 -15.47 -17.78
N SER A 149 -5.61 -14.35 -17.66
CA SER A 149 -4.23 -14.22 -18.11
C SER A 149 -3.22 -14.72 -17.06
N SER A 150 -3.47 -14.54 -15.77
CA SER A 150 -2.56 -14.90 -14.68
C SER A 150 -2.79 -16.29 -14.11
N GLY A 151 -4.00 -16.85 -14.28
CA GLY A 151 -4.42 -18.12 -13.67
C GLY A 151 -4.74 -18.04 -12.15
N TYR A 152 -4.61 -16.86 -11.52
CA TYR A 152 -4.94 -16.66 -10.11
C TYR A 152 -6.41 -16.26 -9.95
N TRP A 153 -7.26 -17.22 -9.56
CA TRP A 153 -8.72 -17.03 -9.44
C TRP A 153 -9.16 -16.40 -8.11
N ASP A 154 -8.31 -16.44 -7.09
CA ASP A 154 -8.62 -15.95 -5.74
C ASP A 154 -8.36 -14.43 -5.56
N ILE A 155 -7.72 -13.77 -6.52
CA ILE A 155 -7.49 -12.32 -6.50
C ILE A 155 -8.62 -11.63 -7.26
N TYR A 156 -9.47 -10.89 -6.54
CA TYR A 156 -10.64 -10.21 -7.12
C TYR A 156 -10.35 -8.77 -7.58
N ASP A 157 -9.34 -8.11 -7.02
CA ASP A 157 -8.96 -6.74 -7.37
C ASP A 157 -7.44 -6.63 -7.57
N PRO A 158 -6.91 -7.03 -8.75
CA PRO A 158 -5.47 -7.08 -9.00
C PRO A 158 -4.79 -5.70 -8.97
N VAL A 159 -5.56 -4.62 -9.15
CA VAL A 159 -5.06 -3.22 -9.22
C VAL A 159 -5.22 -2.49 -7.89
N ASN A 160 -5.68 -3.16 -6.82
CA ASN A 160 -5.81 -2.53 -5.51
C ASN A 160 -4.42 -2.33 -4.88
N GLY A 161 -4.12 -1.08 -4.56
CA GLY A 161 -2.86 -0.70 -3.90
C GLY A 161 -2.80 -1.00 -2.41
N PHE A 162 -3.89 -1.46 -1.78
CA PHE A 162 -3.94 -1.82 -0.37
C PHE A 162 -3.50 -3.27 -0.18
N THR A 163 -2.24 -3.47 0.21
CA THR A 163 -1.62 -4.79 0.28
C THR A 163 -0.82 -4.98 1.55
N ALA A 164 -0.70 -6.23 2.00
CA ALA A 164 0.18 -6.63 3.10
C ALA A 164 1.05 -7.81 2.64
N ILE A 165 2.33 -7.79 2.98
CA ILE A 165 3.31 -8.82 2.63
C ILE A 165 4.21 -9.17 3.80
N ASN A 166 4.51 -10.45 3.94
CA ASN A 166 5.50 -10.94 4.87
C ASN A 166 6.91 -10.56 4.37
N SER A 167 7.72 -9.92 5.22
CA SER A 167 9.06 -9.48 4.87
C SER A 167 10.00 -10.62 4.42
N ASN A 168 9.78 -11.85 4.91
CA ASN A 168 10.59 -13.00 4.50
C ASN A 168 10.37 -13.36 3.02
N ILE A 169 9.17 -13.17 2.50
CA ILE A 169 8.88 -13.36 1.08
C ILE A 169 9.39 -12.17 0.28
N LEU A 170 9.16 -10.96 0.78
CA LEU A 170 9.64 -9.74 0.12
C LEU A 170 11.16 -9.78 -0.14
N LYS A 171 11.95 -10.33 0.79
CA LYS A 171 13.41 -10.55 0.62
C LYS A 171 13.78 -11.47 -0.55
N LYS A 172 12.86 -12.33 -0.99
CA LYS A 172 13.09 -13.28 -2.09
C LYS A 172 12.70 -12.71 -3.46
N LEU A 173 11.95 -11.61 -3.48
CA LEU A 173 11.52 -10.96 -4.72
C LEU A 173 12.68 -10.24 -5.38
N ASN A 174 12.75 -10.36 -6.71
CA ASN A 174 13.70 -9.59 -7.50
C ASN A 174 13.05 -8.29 -7.96
N PHE A 175 13.32 -7.20 -7.26
CA PHE A 175 12.76 -5.88 -7.55
C PHE A 175 13.09 -5.35 -8.96
N ASP A 176 14.20 -5.80 -9.57
CA ASP A 176 14.57 -5.40 -10.94
C ASP A 176 13.58 -5.91 -11.99
N LYS A 177 12.81 -6.96 -11.67
CA LYS A 177 11.81 -7.56 -12.57
C LYS A 177 10.41 -7.02 -12.38
N ILE A 178 10.17 -6.25 -11.33
CA ILE A 178 8.87 -5.68 -10.99
C ILE A 178 8.79 -4.27 -11.59
N ASP A 179 7.66 -3.91 -12.21
CA ASP A 179 7.45 -2.59 -12.82
C ASP A 179 7.62 -1.45 -11.79
N ASP A 180 8.15 -0.31 -12.24
CA ASP A 180 8.25 0.90 -11.41
C ASP A 180 7.00 1.79 -11.49
N GLY A 181 6.11 1.52 -12.43
CA GLY A 181 4.90 2.30 -12.70
C GLY A 181 3.61 1.67 -12.20
N TYR A 182 2.56 1.79 -12.98
CA TYR A 182 1.20 1.36 -12.63
C TYR A 182 1.01 -0.17 -12.61
N TYR A 183 1.88 -0.93 -13.27
CA TYR A 183 1.79 -2.39 -13.27
C TYR A 183 2.40 -3.04 -12.03
N PHE A 184 2.98 -2.24 -11.13
CA PHE A 184 3.59 -2.72 -9.89
C PHE A 184 2.69 -3.68 -9.11
N GLU A 185 1.41 -3.31 -8.89
CA GLU A 185 0.46 -4.11 -8.14
C GLU A 185 0.08 -5.44 -8.83
N SER A 186 0.24 -5.51 -10.13
CA SER A 186 -0.03 -6.71 -10.92
C SER A 186 1.18 -7.64 -10.98
N ASP A 187 2.38 -7.10 -10.82
CA ASP A 187 3.64 -7.86 -10.86
C ASP A 187 3.99 -8.46 -9.49
N MET A 188 3.43 -7.90 -8.41
CA MET A 188 3.57 -8.36 -7.02
C MET A 188 2.69 -9.56 -6.72
#